data_6a353d2ed9f5bf8ba15be32ddf6d7626
#
_entry.id   6a353d2ed9f5bf8ba15be32ddf6d7626
#
_cell.length_a   1.000
_cell.length_b   1.000
_cell.length_c   1.000
_cell.angle_alpha   90.00
_cell.angle_beta   90.00
_cell.angle_gamma   90.00
#
_symmetry.space_group_name_H-M   'P 1'
#
loop_
_entity.id
_entity.type
_entity.pdbx_description
1 polymer ?
#
loop_
_entity_poly.entity_id
_entity_poly.type
_entity_poly.pdbx_seq_one_letter_code
_entity_poly.pdbx_strand_id
1 'polypeptide(L)'
;MLGSAVADALGAPFEFQSGGLYSARFPRPVVGGIGEMIGGGGFNWAPGEFTDDTQMALALANALEEAGGFHPEVMWKHFRTWRSTAKDVGITISHALQSPNYFGAAEAAHEALGGRTASNGSVMRIAPVGVFGVRLSRAEAVELAVEQASLTHHDPSASVGAAFVADIIRGTILTGDFLGSVQSSFDFFAETPWGPYLENDFASVLAADFDPHHESHLPNGTVWTAVGQALWAVRTTTSFHDAVVAAIDLGGDTDTVAAIAGAMAGALYGVQGIPVRWATYVHGTVTTPHAGDVVYRGQDIINSARRLLGLGNAPITPPERPVQAKLVHPAGVWASNLDGAAAVPEDFGVVSLCITEDRFLNHPHRRQVYMRDSEGDRNPNLFFALKESVEAINAFLAEGRQVVVHCHGGRSRTAFVLKGWFMHHEGVLHDQAHQWMTDTWDLYETWTQTFFDLLDNEWGDHVEDITGGAQ
;
A
#
# COMPACT_ATOMS: atom_id res chain seq x y z
N MET A 1 2.23 0.52 5.37
CA MET A 1 1.00 1.36 5.50
C MET A 1 0.25 1.50 4.17
N LEU A 2 0.80 2.13 3.11
CA LEU A 2 0.07 2.26 1.85
C LEU A 2 -0.33 0.89 1.25
N GLY A 3 0.58 -0.09 1.28
CA GLY A 3 0.28 -1.45 0.80
C GLY A 3 -0.87 -2.12 1.56
N SER A 4 -0.92 -1.94 2.88
CA SER A 4 -2.05 -2.41 3.71
C SER A 4 -3.37 -1.79 3.26
N ALA A 5 -3.42 -0.45 3.14
CA ALA A 5 -4.63 0.26 2.76
C ALA A 5 -5.12 -0.05 1.34
N VAL A 6 -4.20 -0.25 0.41
CA VAL A 6 -4.53 -0.66 -0.98
C VAL A 6 -5.13 -2.07 -1.00
N ALA A 7 -4.52 -2.99 -0.27
CA ALA A 7 -4.94 -4.39 -0.24
C ALA A 7 -6.28 -4.57 0.50
N ASP A 8 -6.49 -3.86 1.61
CA ASP A 8 -7.76 -3.73 2.31
C ASP A 8 -8.90 -3.28 1.35
N ALA A 9 -8.73 -2.12 0.69
CA ALA A 9 -9.72 -1.59 -0.26
C ALA A 9 -10.01 -2.53 -1.45
N LEU A 10 -9.05 -3.36 -1.86
CA LEU A 10 -9.23 -4.39 -2.90
C LEU A 10 -9.95 -5.63 -2.37
N GLY A 11 -9.72 -6.01 -1.12
CA GLY A 11 -10.35 -7.15 -0.48
C GLY A 11 -11.81 -6.91 -0.12
N ALA A 12 -12.16 -5.71 0.31
CA ALA A 12 -13.48 -5.32 0.80
C ALA A 12 -14.68 -5.75 -0.07
N PRO A 13 -14.64 -5.68 -1.43
CA PRO A 13 -15.74 -6.16 -2.26
C PRO A 13 -16.00 -7.66 -2.20
N PHE A 14 -15.03 -8.44 -1.75
CA PHE A 14 -15.04 -9.91 -1.76
C PHE A 14 -15.19 -10.51 -0.35
N GLU A 15 -15.27 -9.68 0.66
CA GLU A 15 -15.41 -10.07 2.08
C GLU A 15 -16.62 -10.99 2.30
N PHE A 16 -16.42 -12.05 3.10
CA PHE A 16 -17.37 -13.11 3.40
C PHE A 16 -17.88 -13.92 2.19
N GLN A 17 -17.15 -13.88 1.07
CA GLN A 17 -17.45 -14.65 -0.12
C GLN A 17 -16.49 -15.84 -0.29
N SER A 18 -16.80 -16.70 -1.28
CA SER A 18 -15.96 -17.85 -1.63
C SER A 18 -14.64 -17.42 -2.26
N GLY A 19 -13.60 -18.23 -2.10
CA GLY A 19 -12.32 -17.99 -2.75
C GLY A 19 -12.37 -18.01 -4.28
N GLY A 20 -11.36 -17.40 -4.91
CA GLY A 20 -11.18 -17.34 -6.36
C GLY A 20 -12.02 -16.30 -7.10
N LEU A 21 -12.84 -15.51 -6.40
CA LEU A 21 -13.76 -14.57 -7.05
C LEU A 21 -13.07 -13.33 -7.60
N TYR A 22 -11.95 -12.90 -7.00
CA TYR A 22 -11.19 -11.77 -7.54
C TYR A 22 -10.60 -12.14 -8.90
N SER A 23 -9.85 -13.23 -9.01
CA SER A 23 -9.24 -13.69 -10.27
C SER A 23 -10.28 -14.10 -11.30
N ALA A 24 -11.44 -14.63 -10.89
CA ALA A 24 -12.54 -14.91 -11.81
C ALA A 24 -13.12 -13.62 -12.42
N ARG A 25 -13.20 -12.54 -11.63
CA ARG A 25 -13.69 -11.24 -12.09
C ARG A 25 -12.64 -10.48 -12.90
N PHE A 26 -11.39 -10.58 -12.51
CA PHE A 26 -10.25 -9.87 -13.11
C PHE A 26 -9.17 -10.86 -13.58
N PRO A 27 -9.42 -11.63 -14.65
CA PRO A 27 -8.47 -12.63 -15.16
C PRO A 27 -7.20 -11.99 -15.75
N ARG A 28 -7.20 -10.67 -15.89
CA ARG A 28 -6.06 -9.82 -16.29
C ARG A 28 -6.17 -8.48 -15.59
N PRO A 29 -5.03 -7.78 -15.36
CA PRO A 29 -5.05 -6.44 -14.82
C PRO A 29 -5.92 -5.48 -15.62
N VAL A 30 -6.73 -4.68 -14.94
CA VAL A 30 -7.58 -3.64 -15.55
C VAL A 30 -6.83 -2.31 -15.47
N VAL A 31 -6.17 -1.93 -16.56
CA VAL A 31 -5.28 -0.74 -16.57
C VAL A 31 -6.06 0.56 -16.67
N GLY A 32 -7.23 0.56 -17.33
CA GLY A 32 -8.08 1.74 -17.53
C GLY A 32 -8.97 2.08 -16.34
N GLY A 33 -9.57 3.26 -16.34
CA GLY A 33 -10.52 3.73 -15.32
C GLY A 33 -9.96 3.67 -13.89
N ILE A 34 -10.76 3.14 -12.96
CA ILE A 34 -10.37 2.93 -11.56
C ILE A 34 -9.68 1.59 -11.31
N GLY A 35 -9.37 0.85 -12.38
CA GLY A 35 -8.82 -0.49 -12.28
C GLY A 35 -9.78 -1.46 -11.57
N GLU A 36 -9.21 -2.28 -10.70
CA GLU A 36 -9.94 -3.24 -9.89
C GLU A 36 -10.50 -2.66 -8.57
N MET A 37 -10.32 -1.35 -8.32
CA MET A 37 -10.75 -0.66 -7.10
C MET A 37 -12.25 -0.36 -7.11
N ILE A 38 -13.08 -1.40 -7.24
CA ILE A 38 -14.51 -1.30 -7.58
C ILE A 38 -15.44 -0.95 -6.41
N GLY A 39 -14.99 -1.13 -5.16
CA GLY A 39 -15.83 -0.98 -3.97
C GLY A 39 -17.00 -1.99 -3.92
N GLY A 40 -17.96 -1.77 -3.04
CA GLY A 40 -19.10 -2.66 -2.82
C GLY A 40 -18.99 -3.45 -1.53
N GLY A 41 -19.23 -4.77 -1.60
CA GLY A 41 -19.22 -5.63 -0.41
C GLY A 41 -20.41 -5.41 0.53
N GLY A 42 -20.37 -6.04 1.71
CA GLY A 42 -21.43 -6.02 2.71
C GLY A 42 -21.77 -4.64 3.25
N PHE A 43 -20.81 -3.74 3.28
CA PHE A 43 -20.93 -2.38 3.83
C PHE A 43 -21.03 -1.29 2.75
N ASN A 44 -21.14 -1.69 1.48
CA ASN A 44 -21.26 -0.77 0.33
C ASN A 44 -20.16 0.30 0.29
N TRP A 45 -18.90 -0.16 0.34
CA TRP A 45 -17.73 0.70 0.25
C TRP A 45 -17.68 1.45 -1.10
N ALA A 46 -17.25 2.69 -1.11
CA ALA A 46 -17.03 3.41 -2.37
C ALA A 46 -15.83 2.82 -3.13
N PRO A 47 -15.75 3.00 -4.47
CA PRO A 47 -14.59 2.55 -5.23
C PRO A 47 -13.28 3.11 -4.69
N GLY A 48 -12.38 2.22 -4.23
CA GLY A 48 -11.10 2.59 -3.61
C GLY A 48 -11.17 2.96 -2.12
N GLU A 49 -12.35 2.90 -1.50
CA GLU A 49 -12.51 3.16 -0.06
C GLU A 49 -11.97 1.97 0.74
N PHE A 50 -11.08 2.24 1.69
CA PHE A 50 -10.58 1.26 2.66
C PHE A 50 -11.56 1.08 3.85
N THR A 51 -11.46 -0.06 4.54
CA THR A 51 -12.36 -0.49 5.60
C THR A 51 -11.89 -0.07 7.00
N ASP A 52 -12.48 -0.68 8.04
CA ASP A 52 -12.07 -0.48 9.44
C ASP A 52 -10.62 -0.92 9.70
N ASP A 53 -10.07 -1.85 8.94
CA ASP A 53 -8.67 -2.26 9.00
C ASP A 53 -7.73 -1.06 8.89
N THR A 54 -7.81 -0.34 7.78
CA THR A 54 -6.99 0.86 7.55
C THR A 54 -7.44 2.03 8.42
N GLN A 55 -8.73 2.19 8.67
CA GLN A 55 -9.23 3.25 9.54
C GLN A 55 -8.65 3.12 10.95
N MET A 56 -8.64 1.90 11.53
CA MET A 56 -8.00 1.66 12.83
C MET A 56 -6.49 1.78 12.78
N ALA A 57 -5.84 1.34 11.68
CA ALA A 57 -4.41 1.54 11.49
C ALA A 57 -4.04 3.04 11.51
N LEU A 58 -4.83 3.89 10.86
CA LEU A 58 -4.62 5.34 10.86
C LEU A 58 -4.95 5.98 12.22
N ALA A 59 -5.97 5.48 12.92
CA ALA A 59 -6.25 5.92 14.29
C ALA A 59 -5.07 5.59 15.23
N LEU A 60 -4.48 4.39 15.09
CA LEU A 60 -3.28 3.97 15.80
C LEU A 60 -2.06 4.82 15.42
N ALA A 61 -1.85 5.08 14.13
CA ALA A 61 -0.78 5.95 13.65
C ALA A 61 -0.87 7.35 14.25
N ASN A 62 -2.05 7.96 14.22
CA ASN A 62 -2.30 9.28 14.80
C ASN A 62 -2.01 9.30 16.32
N ALA A 63 -2.40 8.25 17.04
CA ALA A 63 -2.12 8.13 18.46
C ALA A 63 -0.61 8.00 18.76
N LEU A 64 0.11 7.22 17.95
CA LEU A 64 1.57 7.10 18.03
C LEU A 64 2.28 8.42 17.72
N GLU A 65 1.80 9.16 16.73
CA GLU A 65 2.33 10.49 16.39
C GLU A 65 2.06 11.50 17.51
N GLU A 66 0.85 11.52 18.09
CA GLU A 66 0.45 12.43 19.16
C GLU A 66 1.26 12.19 20.45
N ALA A 67 1.42 10.92 20.83
CA ALA A 67 2.07 10.55 22.09
C ALA A 67 3.59 10.33 21.97
N GLY A 68 4.10 10.16 20.76
CA GLY A 68 5.50 9.78 20.55
C GLY A 68 5.84 8.34 20.93
N GLY A 69 4.84 7.48 21.12
CA GLY A 69 4.95 6.09 21.53
C GLY A 69 3.64 5.51 22.03
N PHE A 70 3.71 4.40 22.76
CA PHE A 70 2.52 3.82 23.38
C PHE A 70 2.02 4.69 24.53
N HIS A 71 0.75 5.06 24.45
CA HIS A 71 0.04 5.76 25.53
C HIS A 71 -1.43 5.30 25.54
N PRO A 72 -1.85 4.48 26.50
CA PRO A 72 -3.13 3.79 26.44
C PRO A 72 -4.33 4.72 26.40
N GLU A 73 -4.32 5.83 27.15
CA GLU A 73 -5.42 6.81 27.13
C GLU A 73 -5.55 7.50 25.79
N VAL A 74 -4.41 7.85 25.15
CA VAL A 74 -4.41 8.51 23.85
C VAL A 74 -4.93 7.54 22.76
N MET A 75 -4.41 6.30 22.74
CA MET A 75 -4.85 5.28 21.80
C MET A 75 -6.33 4.96 21.97
N TRP A 76 -6.77 4.79 23.23
CA TRP A 76 -8.17 4.54 23.55
C TRP A 76 -9.10 5.65 23.06
N LYS A 77 -8.68 6.90 23.25
CA LYS A 77 -9.41 8.08 22.76
C LYS A 77 -9.55 8.05 21.23
N HIS A 78 -8.45 7.75 20.51
CA HIS A 78 -8.48 7.64 19.05
C HIS A 78 -9.41 6.51 18.58
N PHE A 79 -9.31 5.31 19.14
CA PHE A 79 -10.16 4.18 18.78
C PHE A 79 -11.65 4.44 19.08
N ARG A 80 -11.98 5.01 20.21
CA ARG A 80 -13.37 5.35 20.54
C ARG A 80 -13.94 6.45 19.65
N THR A 81 -13.11 7.43 19.28
CA THR A 81 -13.55 8.49 18.37
C THR A 81 -13.81 7.91 16.98
N TRP A 82 -12.90 7.11 16.44
CA TRP A 82 -13.09 6.40 15.18
C TRP A 82 -14.40 5.57 15.20
N ARG A 83 -14.62 4.75 16.25
CA ARG A 83 -15.80 3.90 16.37
C ARG A 83 -17.12 4.65 16.24
N SER A 84 -17.16 5.93 16.64
CA SER A 84 -18.41 6.70 16.66
C SER A 84 -19.03 6.93 15.28
N THR A 85 -18.28 6.77 14.22
CA THR A 85 -18.69 7.00 12.82
C THR A 85 -18.33 5.84 11.88
N ALA A 86 -17.64 4.79 12.37
CA ALA A 86 -17.23 3.65 11.58
C ALA A 86 -18.44 2.91 10.99
N LYS A 87 -18.36 2.56 9.70
CA LYS A 87 -19.38 1.78 8.98
C LYS A 87 -19.37 0.32 9.43
N ASP A 88 -18.17 -0.18 9.69
CA ASP A 88 -17.90 -1.53 10.17
C ASP A 88 -17.07 -1.50 11.44
N VAL A 89 -17.31 -2.45 12.34
CA VAL A 89 -16.54 -2.63 13.58
C VAL A 89 -16.58 -4.11 13.97
N GLY A 90 -15.46 -4.77 13.94
CA GLY A 90 -15.32 -6.17 14.36
C GLY A 90 -15.92 -6.43 15.76
N ILE A 91 -16.51 -7.60 15.96
CA ILE A 91 -17.28 -7.96 17.15
C ILE A 91 -16.46 -7.75 18.44
N THR A 92 -15.23 -8.26 18.51
CA THR A 92 -14.35 -8.11 19.69
C THR A 92 -14.06 -6.65 20.00
N ILE A 93 -13.72 -5.88 18.99
CA ILE A 93 -13.42 -4.44 19.09
C ILE A 93 -14.67 -3.67 19.54
N SER A 94 -15.84 -4.01 18.95
CA SER A 94 -17.11 -3.37 19.30
C SER A 94 -17.45 -3.57 20.77
N HIS A 95 -17.25 -4.77 21.31
CA HIS A 95 -17.48 -5.05 22.73
C HIS A 95 -16.49 -4.29 23.62
N ALA A 96 -15.19 -4.34 23.33
CA ALA A 96 -14.19 -3.65 24.13
C ALA A 96 -14.44 -2.12 24.18
N LEU A 97 -14.69 -1.50 23.01
CA LEU A 97 -14.88 -0.05 22.90
C LEU A 97 -16.23 0.47 23.43
N GLN A 98 -17.11 -0.38 23.95
CA GLN A 98 -18.27 0.05 24.76
C GLN A 98 -17.84 0.60 26.12
N SER A 99 -16.70 0.14 26.65
CA SER A 99 -16.16 0.66 27.91
C SER A 99 -15.81 2.15 27.81
N PRO A 100 -16.06 2.95 28.85
CA PRO A 100 -15.69 4.36 28.87
C PRO A 100 -14.17 4.60 28.91
N ASN A 101 -13.42 3.62 29.37
CA ASN A 101 -11.96 3.65 29.45
C ASN A 101 -11.39 2.27 29.11
N TYR A 102 -10.07 2.19 28.96
CA TYR A 102 -9.38 0.95 28.54
C TYR A 102 -9.22 -0.08 29.68
N PHE A 103 -9.34 0.32 30.95
CA PHE A 103 -9.11 -0.60 32.08
C PHE A 103 -10.14 -1.73 32.09
N GLY A 104 -9.69 -2.97 32.00
CA GLY A 104 -10.53 -4.16 32.00
C GLY A 104 -11.47 -4.28 30.77
N ALA A 105 -11.37 -3.39 29.79
CA ALA A 105 -12.26 -3.38 28.63
C ALA A 105 -12.11 -4.64 27.76
N ALA A 106 -10.89 -5.06 27.49
CA ALA A 106 -10.60 -6.28 26.73
C ALA A 106 -11.03 -7.54 27.52
N GLU A 107 -10.80 -7.57 28.84
CA GLU A 107 -11.22 -8.66 29.71
C GLU A 107 -12.75 -8.79 29.75
N ALA A 108 -13.47 -7.69 29.92
CA ALA A 108 -14.94 -7.68 29.90
C ALA A 108 -15.50 -8.14 28.54
N ALA A 109 -14.85 -7.74 27.43
CA ALA A 109 -15.20 -8.24 26.10
C ALA A 109 -14.96 -9.75 25.97
N HIS A 110 -13.85 -10.25 26.52
CA HIS A 110 -13.50 -11.66 26.53
C HIS A 110 -14.53 -12.50 27.28
N GLU A 111 -14.93 -12.06 28.47
CA GLU A 111 -16.01 -12.71 29.25
C GLU A 111 -17.35 -12.69 28.50
N ALA A 112 -17.74 -11.52 27.95
CA ALA A 112 -18.99 -11.38 27.23
C ALA A 112 -19.06 -12.26 25.95
N LEU A 113 -17.92 -12.53 25.32
CA LEU A 113 -17.80 -13.36 24.12
C LEU A 113 -17.47 -14.83 24.42
N GLY A 114 -17.48 -15.23 25.69
CA GLY A 114 -17.26 -16.61 26.12
C GLY A 114 -15.84 -17.10 25.77
N GLY A 115 -14.83 -16.26 25.95
CA GLY A 115 -13.42 -16.56 25.71
C GLY A 115 -12.96 -16.45 24.25
N ARG A 116 -13.82 -16.06 23.31
CA ARG A 116 -13.51 -16.05 21.87
C ARG A 116 -13.04 -14.66 21.41
N THR A 117 -11.83 -14.27 21.80
CA THR A 117 -11.23 -12.97 21.45
C THR A 117 -9.85 -13.07 20.80
N ALA A 118 -9.47 -14.27 20.34
CA ALA A 118 -8.30 -14.45 19.46
C ALA A 118 -8.65 -14.09 18.01
N SER A 119 -9.32 -12.94 17.81
CA SER A 119 -9.69 -12.47 16.49
C SER A 119 -8.55 -11.65 15.84
N ASN A 120 -8.64 -11.47 14.52
CA ASN A 120 -7.63 -10.80 13.70
C ASN A 120 -7.64 -9.26 13.83
N GLY A 121 -8.58 -8.66 14.56
CA GLY A 121 -8.73 -7.21 14.68
C GLY A 121 -7.56 -6.47 15.36
N SER A 122 -6.66 -7.18 16.05
CA SER A 122 -5.42 -6.59 16.59
C SER A 122 -4.30 -6.50 15.55
N VAL A 123 -4.24 -7.47 14.63
CA VAL A 123 -3.19 -7.59 13.62
C VAL A 123 -3.54 -6.85 12.33
N MET A 124 -4.82 -6.72 11.97
CA MET A 124 -5.27 -5.98 10.78
C MET A 124 -4.72 -4.54 10.75
N ARG A 125 -4.65 -3.89 11.90
CA ARG A 125 -4.23 -2.50 12.10
C ARG A 125 -2.74 -2.32 12.40
N ILE A 126 -1.90 -3.36 12.30
CA ILE A 126 -0.54 -3.40 12.88
C ILE A 126 0.54 -2.66 12.09
N ALA A 127 0.29 -2.36 10.81
CA ALA A 127 1.27 -1.74 9.92
C ALA A 127 1.98 -0.49 10.50
N PRO A 128 1.32 0.46 11.18
CA PRO A 128 1.96 1.61 11.82
C PRO A 128 2.97 1.23 12.89
N VAL A 129 2.73 0.16 13.64
CA VAL A 129 3.65 -0.31 14.69
C VAL A 129 4.93 -0.85 14.08
N GLY A 130 4.84 -1.67 13.01
CA GLY A 130 6.01 -2.13 12.29
C GLY A 130 6.87 -0.99 11.73
N VAL A 131 6.20 0.06 11.19
CA VAL A 131 6.88 1.27 10.68
C VAL A 131 7.50 2.09 11.81
N PHE A 132 6.76 2.40 12.86
CA PHE A 132 7.26 3.17 14.01
C PHE A 132 8.39 2.43 14.74
N GLY A 133 8.28 1.10 14.84
CA GLY A 133 9.25 0.21 15.47
C GLY A 133 10.63 0.23 14.83
N VAL A 134 10.77 0.72 13.58
CA VAL A 134 12.09 0.95 12.94
C VAL A 134 12.99 1.89 13.79
N ARG A 135 12.38 2.79 14.54
CA ARG A 135 13.08 3.76 15.40
C ARG A 135 13.36 3.25 16.82
N LEU A 136 12.80 2.10 17.17
CA LEU A 136 12.88 1.48 18.49
C LEU A 136 13.86 0.30 18.49
N SER A 137 14.29 -0.13 19.68
CA SER A 137 14.84 -1.47 19.83
C SER A 137 13.80 -2.51 19.46
N ARG A 138 14.23 -3.73 19.15
CA ARG A 138 13.32 -4.82 18.78
C ARG A 138 12.34 -5.14 19.92
N ALA A 139 12.86 -5.21 21.15
CA ALA A 139 12.05 -5.51 22.32
C ALA A 139 10.96 -4.45 22.55
N GLU A 140 11.31 -3.16 22.47
CA GLU A 140 10.34 -2.07 22.61
C GLU A 140 9.27 -2.11 21.50
N ALA A 141 9.65 -2.44 20.27
CA ALA A 141 8.70 -2.55 19.15
C ALA A 141 7.72 -3.71 19.34
N VAL A 142 8.20 -4.86 19.81
CA VAL A 142 7.36 -6.03 20.13
C VAL A 142 6.44 -5.72 21.32
N GLU A 143 6.94 -5.09 22.37
CA GLU A 143 6.15 -4.68 23.53
C GLU A 143 5.03 -3.72 23.11
N LEU A 144 5.32 -2.70 22.32
CA LEU A 144 4.33 -1.77 21.78
C LEU A 144 3.23 -2.50 20.97
N ALA A 145 3.60 -3.51 20.18
CA ALA A 145 2.66 -4.29 19.42
C ALA A 145 1.73 -5.13 20.32
N VAL A 146 2.27 -5.71 21.38
CA VAL A 146 1.48 -6.45 22.40
C VAL A 146 0.55 -5.50 23.14
N GLU A 147 1.04 -4.37 23.59
CA GLU A 147 0.27 -3.39 24.38
C GLU A 147 -0.91 -2.82 23.60
N GLN A 148 -0.71 -2.43 22.31
CA GLN A 148 -1.81 -1.92 21.49
C GLN A 148 -2.88 -2.99 21.24
N ALA A 149 -2.49 -4.27 21.08
CA ALA A 149 -3.43 -5.38 20.91
C ALA A 149 -4.26 -5.61 22.16
N SER A 150 -3.61 -5.60 23.32
CA SER A 150 -4.21 -5.84 24.63
C SER A 150 -5.26 -4.79 25.04
N LEU A 151 -5.29 -3.62 24.40
CA LEU A 151 -6.35 -2.63 24.65
C LEU A 151 -7.74 -3.16 24.26
N THR A 152 -7.84 -4.03 23.27
CA THR A 152 -9.11 -4.51 22.72
C THR A 152 -9.26 -6.03 22.72
N HIS A 153 -8.16 -6.78 22.80
CA HIS A 153 -8.13 -8.25 22.74
C HIS A 153 -7.43 -8.80 23.98
N HIS A 154 -8.17 -9.55 24.78
CA HIS A 154 -7.65 -10.16 26.01
C HIS A 154 -6.88 -11.46 25.74
N ASP A 155 -7.23 -12.18 24.67
CA ASP A 155 -6.55 -13.43 24.30
C ASP A 155 -5.11 -13.15 23.91
N PRO A 156 -4.10 -13.81 24.55
CA PRO A 156 -2.69 -13.58 24.26
C PRO A 156 -2.29 -13.84 22.80
N SER A 157 -2.95 -14.80 22.12
CA SER A 157 -2.64 -15.11 20.71
C SER A 157 -2.90 -13.94 19.78
N ALA A 158 -3.91 -13.09 20.09
CA ALA A 158 -4.16 -11.85 19.35
C ALA A 158 -2.97 -10.86 19.46
N SER A 159 -2.37 -10.77 20.64
CA SER A 159 -1.18 -9.93 20.88
C SER A 159 0.08 -10.51 20.22
N VAL A 160 0.25 -11.84 20.31
CA VAL A 160 1.39 -12.54 19.72
C VAL A 160 1.37 -12.43 18.20
N GLY A 161 0.23 -12.65 17.54
CA GLY A 161 0.11 -12.52 16.09
C GLY A 161 0.40 -11.09 15.61
N ALA A 162 -0.13 -10.08 16.32
CA ALA A 162 0.17 -8.69 16.03
C ALA A 162 1.65 -8.36 16.19
N ALA A 163 2.28 -8.80 17.26
CA ALA A 163 3.70 -8.56 17.53
C ALA A 163 4.61 -9.27 16.53
N PHE A 164 4.29 -10.50 16.15
CA PHE A 164 5.02 -11.27 15.15
C PHE A 164 5.01 -10.58 13.79
N VAL A 165 3.84 -10.13 13.33
CA VAL A 165 3.71 -9.41 12.05
C VAL A 165 4.42 -8.04 12.10
N ALA A 166 4.30 -7.30 13.23
CA ALA A 166 5.00 -6.02 13.40
C ALA A 166 6.52 -6.18 13.30
N ASP A 167 7.07 -7.24 13.92
CA ASP A 167 8.50 -7.50 13.89
C ASP A 167 8.99 -7.90 12.49
N ILE A 168 8.21 -8.70 11.75
CA ILE A 168 8.50 -9.02 10.33
C ILE A 168 8.51 -7.74 9.49
N ILE A 169 7.49 -6.88 9.60
CA ILE A 169 7.43 -5.61 8.87
C ILE A 169 8.65 -4.74 9.19
N ARG A 170 8.95 -4.58 10.49
CA ARG A 170 10.13 -3.84 10.97
C ARG A 170 11.42 -4.40 10.38
N GLY A 171 11.64 -5.70 10.52
CA GLY A 171 12.82 -6.40 10.02
C GLY A 171 12.99 -6.22 8.50
N THR A 172 11.92 -6.41 7.74
CA THR A 172 11.91 -6.25 6.28
C THR A 172 12.25 -4.82 5.86
N ILE A 173 11.71 -3.80 6.55
CA ILE A 173 12.07 -2.38 6.26
C ILE A 173 13.55 -2.11 6.53
N LEU A 174 14.12 -2.70 7.58
CA LEU A 174 15.52 -2.49 7.96
C LEU A 174 16.52 -3.21 7.07
N THR A 175 16.16 -4.39 6.56
CA THR A 175 17.10 -5.30 5.89
C THR A 175 16.85 -5.44 4.38
N GLY A 176 15.63 -5.20 3.92
CA GLY A 176 15.19 -5.55 2.56
C GLY A 176 14.98 -7.07 2.35
N ASP A 177 15.17 -7.88 3.38
CA ASP A 177 15.06 -9.35 3.33
C ASP A 177 13.84 -9.82 4.12
N PHE A 178 12.79 -10.20 3.41
CA PHE A 178 11.54 -10.68 4.01
C PHE A 178 11.70 -12.04 4.66
N LEU A 179 12.25 -13.00 3.93
CA LEU A 179 12.37 -14.37 4.45
C LEU A 179 13.35 -14.45 5.64
N GLY A 180 14.46 -13.72 5.56
CA GLY A 180 15.38 -13.56 6.69
C GLY A 180 14.72 -12.88 7.88
N SER A 181 13.83 -11.92 7.66
CA SER A 181 13.07 -11.26 8.74
C SER A 181 12.06 -12.21 9.38
N VAL A 182 11.37 -13.04 8.60
CA VAL A 182 10.47 -14.09 9.11
C VAL A 182 11.23 -15.06 10.00
N GLN A 183 12.36 -15.62 9.52
CA GLN A 183 13.18 -16.55 10.31
C GLN A 183 13.70 -15.89 11.59
N SER A 184 14.23 -14.66 11.47
CA SER A 184 14.72 -13.91 12.63
C SER A 184 13.60 -13.64 13.65
N SER A 185 12.35 -13.45 13.20
CA SER A 185 11.21 -13.29 14.11
C SER A 185 10.90 -14.58 14.85
N PHE A 186 10.92 -15.72 14.19
CA PHE A 186 10.80 -17.02 14.87
C PHE A 186 11.87 -17.21 15.96
N ASP A 187 13.14 -16.97 15.62
CA ASP A 187 14.26 -17.15 16.54
C ASP A 187 14.13 -16.23 17.75
N PHE A 188 13.73 -14.97 17.53
CA PHE A 188 13.53 -14.01 18.62
C PHE A 188 12.37 -14.41 19.54
N PHE A 189 11.21 -14.75 18.99
CA PHE A 189 10.03 -15.09 19.78
C PHE A 189 10.24 -16.37 20.61
N ALA A 190 11.00 -17.35 20.08
CA ALA A 190 11.33 -18.58 20.81
C ALA A 190 12.03 -18.31 22.16
N GLU A 191 12.78 -17.21 22.28
CA GLU A 191 13.49 -16.80 23.51
C GLU A 191 12.65 -15.88 24.42
N THR A 192 11.39 -15.57 24.04
CA THR A 192 10.49 -14.69 24.80
C THR A 192 9.40 -15.47 25.52
N PRO A 193 8.69 -14.86 26.50
CA PRO A 193 7.49 -15.46 27.10
C PRO A 193 6.35 -15.76 26.09
N TRP A 194 6.42 -15.23 24.89
CA TRP A 194 5.44 -15.38 23.81
C TRP A 194 5.68 -16.61 22.93
N GLY A 195 6.88 -17.21 22.99
CA GLY A 195 7.25 -18.40 22.21
C GLY A 195 6.25 -19.55 22.30
N PRO A 196 5.78 -19.95 23.49
CA PRO A 196 4.80 -21.03 23.63
C PRO A 196 3.48 -20.80 22.89
N TYR A 197 3.02 -19.57 22.76
CA TYR A 197 1.82 -19.26 21.96
C TYR A 197 2.07 -19.42 20.47
N LEU A 198 3.24 -18.98 20.00
CA LEU A 198 3.62 -19.15 18.59
C LEU A 198 3.76 -20.64 18.23
N GLU A 199 4.34 -21.44 19.12
CA GLU A 199 4.52 -22.88 18.94
C GLU A 199 3.21 -23.67 19.03
N ASN A 200 2.24 -23.25 19.83
CA ASN A 200 0.99 -24.00 20.03
C ASN A 200 -0.13 -23.53 19.08
N ASP A 201 -0.36 -22.21 18.99
CA ASP A 201 -1.52 -21.68 18.30
C ASP A 201 -1.25 -21.42 16.81
N PHE A 202 -0.02 -21.08 16.47
CA PHE A 202 0.37 -20.74 15.09
C PHE A 202 1.16 -21.84 14.37
N ALA A 203 1.58 -22.90 15.05
CA ALA A 203 2.49 -23.91 14.45
C ALA A 203 1.99 -24.46 13.11
N SER A 204 0.71 -24.81 13.01
CA SER A 204 0.15 -25.40 11.80
C SER A 204 0.06 -24.42 10.63
N VAL A 205 -0.24 -23.15 10.90
CA VAL A 205 -0.42 -22.12 9.87
C VAL A 205 0.88 -21.44 9.44
N LEU A 206 1.92 -21.57 10.26
CA LEU A 206 3.27 -21.06 9.96
C LEU A 206 4.20 -22.12 9.37
N ALA A 207 3.77 -23.39 9.34
CA ALA A 207 4.54 -24.49 8.77
C ALA A 207 4.88 -24.26 7.28
N ALA A 208 5.97 -24.83 6.84
CA ALA A 208 6.44 -24.69 5.45
C ALA A 208 5.47 -25.31 4.42
N ASP A 209 4.77 -26.38 4.83
CA ASP A 209 3.78 -27.12 4.06
C ASP A 209 2.32 -26.68 4.33
N PHE A 210 2.13 -25.54 4.98
CA PHE A 210 0.81 -24.97 5.22
C PHE A 210 0.02 -24.80 3.91
N ASP A 211 -1.14 -25.45 3.84
CA ASP A 211 -2.10 -25.31 2.75
C ASP A 211 -3.28 -24.39 3.19
N PRO A 212 -3.33 -23.14 2.70
CA PRO A 212 -4.39 -22.20 3.07
C PRO A 212 -5.77 -22.59 2.51
N HIS A 213 -5.84 -23.51 1.54
CA HIS A 213 -7.10 -23.97 0.92
C HIS A 213 -7.75 -25.13 1.68
N HIS A 214 -7.08 -25.68 2.70
CA HIS A 214 -7.66 -26.71 3.54
C HIS A 214 -8.85 -26.16 4.34
N GLU A 215 -9.94 -26.94 4.42
CA GLU A 215 -11.21 -26.49 5.07
C GLU A 215 -11.04 -25.97 6.52
N SER A 216 -10.10 -26.53 7.29
CA SER A 216 -9.80 -26.08 8.66
C SER A 216 -9.18 -24.70 8.74
N HIS A 217 -8.69 -24.14 7.62
CA HIS A 217 -8.06 -22.84 7.52
C HIS A 217 -8.92 -21.78 6.81
N LEU A 218 -10.14 -22.14 6.41
CA LEU A 218 -11.06 -21.21 5.76
C LEU A 218 -11.68 -20.15 6.70
N PRO A 219 -11.99 -20.45 7.98
CA PRO A 219 -12.44 -19.41 8.91
C PRO A 219 -11.28 -18.52 9.35
N ASN A 220 -10.98 -17.47 8.58
CA ASN A 220 -9.83 -16.58 8.77
C ASN A 220 -10.11 -15.33 9.62
N GLY A 221 -11.21 -15.29 10.34
CA GLY A 221 -11.47 -14.30 11.39
C GLY A 221 -10.62 -14.49 12.66
N THR A 222 -9.87 -15.62 12.78
CA THR A 222 -8.93 -15.85 13.88
C THR A 222 -7.55 -15.30 13.51
N VAL A 223 -6.84 -14.80 14.52
CA VAL A 223 -5.52 -14.17 14.32
C VAL A 223 -4.51 -15.12 13.68
N TRP A 224 -4.45 -16.40 14.11
CA TRP A 224 -3.47 -17.35 13.55
C TRP A 224 -3.75 -17.68 12.10
N THR A 225 -5.00 -17.93 11.71
CA THR A 225 -5.34 -18.22 10.31
C THR A 225 -5.09 -17.02 9.40
N ALA A 226 -5.50 -15.83 9.83
CA ALA A 226 -5.25 -14.60 9.07
C ALA A 226 -3.74 -14.35 8.86
N VAL A 227 -2.92 -14.50 9.91
CA VAL A 227 -1.46 -14.35 9.82
C VAL A 227 -0.85 -15.42 8.92
N GLY A 228 -1.26 -16.69 9.07
CA GLY A 228 -0.73 -17.79 8.26
C GLY A 228 -1.05 -17.61 6.77
N GLN A 229 -2.29 -17.26 6.44
CA GLN A 229 -2.73 -16.99 5.06
C GLN A 229 -2.01 -15.80 4.45
N ALA A 230 -1.89 -14.69 5.18
CA ALA A 230 -1.18 -13.51 4.71
C ALA A 230 0.32 -13.77 4.51
N LEU A 231 0.97 -14.50 5.42
CA LEU A 231 2.36 -14.89 5.30
C LEU A 231 2.58 -15.84 4.10
N TRP A 232 1.69 -16.82 3.92
CA TRP A 232 1.71 -17.71 2.77
C TRP A 232 1.64 -16.93 1.46
N ALA A 233 0.71 -15.98 1.33
CA ALA A 233 0.54 -15.19 0.12
C ALA A 233 1.81 -14.41 -0.25
N VAL A 234 2.51 -13.83 0.72
CA VAL A 234 3.74 -13.07 0.45
C VAL A 234 4.93 -13.99 0.15
N ARG A 235 5.09 -15.12 0.87
CA ARG A 235 6.25 -16.01 0.68
C ARG A 235 6.20 -16.84 -0.61
N THR A 236 5.00 -17.05 -1.19
CA THR A 236 4.80 -17.88 -2.38
C THR A 236 4.69 -17.09 -3.68
N THR A 237 4.75 -15.77 -3.60
CA THR A 237 4.64 -14.88 -4.76
C THR A 237 5.89 -14.00 -4.91
N THR A 238 6.01 -13.34 -6.06
CA THR A 238 7.20 -12.54 -6.39
C THR A 238 6.89 -11.07 -6.67
N SER A 239 5.63 -10.64 -6.47
CA SER A 239 5.22 -9.25 -6.64
C SER A 239 4.21 -8.83 -5.59
N PHE A 240 4.09 -7.53 -5.35
CA PHE A 240 3.02 -6.98 -4.51
C PHE A 240 1.64 -7.36 -5.04
N HIS A 241 1.46 -7.25 -6.38
CA HIS A 241 0.21 -7.59 -7.04
C HIS A 241 -0.20 -9.04 -6.73
N ASP A 242 0.70 -9.99 -6.97
CA ASP A 242 0.38 -11.41 -6.83
C ASP A 242 0.15 -11.81 -5.37
N ALA A 243 0.89 -11.20 -4.42
CA ALA A 243 0.69 -11.43 -2.99
C ALA A 243 -0.71 -10.99 -2.54
N VAL A 244 -1.16 -9.80 -2.96
CA VAL A 244 -2.48 -9.29 -2.61
C VAL A 244 -3.59 -10.11 -3.28
N VAL A 245 -3.45 -10.44 -4.56
CA VAL A 245 -4.43 -11.29 -5.28
C VAL A 245 -4.53 -12.67 -4.64
N ALA A 246 -3.40 -13.31 -4.32
CA ALA A 246 -3.38 -14.60 -3.65
C ALA A 246 -4.10 -14.55 -2.29
N ALA A 247 -3.91 -13.49 -1.51
CA ALA A 247 -4.59 -13.30 -0.23
C ALA A 247 -6.12 -13.15 -0.39
N ILE A 248 -6.58 -12.32 -1.34
CA ILE A 248 -8.01 -12.09 -1.60
C ILE A 248 -8.69 -13.37 -2.12
N ASP A 249 -8.01 -14.12 -2.99
CA ASP A 249 -8.57 -15.33 -3.58
C ASP A 249 -8.69 -16.51 -2.61
N LEU A 250 -8.24 -16.38 -1.38
CA LEU A 250 -8.56 -17.34 -0.32
C LEU A 250 -10.02 -17.26 0.14
N GLY A 251 -10.67 -16.09 -0.01
CA GLY A 251 -12.04 -15.88 0.43
C GLY A 251 -12.17 -15.65 1.94
N GLY A 252 -13.40 -15.62 2.44
CA GLY A 252 -13.68 -15.31 3.85
C GLY A 252 -13.45 -13.84 4.17
N ASP A 253 -12.64 -13.54 5.17
CA ASP A 253 -12.27 -12.21 5.65
C ASP A 253 -11.14 -11.65 4.76
N THR A 254 -11.51 -11.25 3.55
CA THR A 254 -10.56 -10.98 2.46
C THR A 254 -9.86 -9.64 2.59
N ASP A 255 -10.51 -8.63 3.12
CA ASP A 255 -9.92 -7.31 3.39
C ASP A 255 -8.85 -7.39 4.47
N THR A 256 -9.16 -8.05 5.60
CA THR A 256 -8.20 -8.25 6.69
C THR A 256 -6.98 -9.08 6.26
N VAL A 257 -7.18 -10.24 5.62
CA VAL A 257 -6.03 -11.06 5.18
C VAL A 257 -5.19 -10.31 4.15
N ALA A 258 -5.85 -9.61 3.21
CA ALA A 258 -5.15 -8.78 2.24
C ALA A 258 -4.45 -7.57 2.89
N ALA A 259 -5.06 -6.91 3.88
CA ALA A 259 -4.42 -5.80 4.61
C ALA A 259 -3.12 -6.23 5.30
N ILE A 260 -3.13 -7.41 5.96
CA ILE A 260 -1.94 -7.99 6.61
C ILE A 260 -0.88 -8.37 5.55
N ALA A 261 -1.28 -9.05 4.47
CA ALA A 261 -0.38 -9.39 3.37
C ALA A 261 0.19 -8.15 2.69
N GLY A 262 -0.65 -7.15 2.42
CA GLY A 262 -0.28 -5.87 1.84
C GLY A 262 0.65 -5.04 2.73
N ALA A 263 0.56 -5.19 4.06
CA ALA A 263 1.50 -4.56 4.99
C ALA A 263 2.90 -5.17 4.87
N MET A 264 2.99 -6.50 4.85
CA MET A 264 4.25 -7.25 4.68
C MET A 264 4.83 -7.08 3.27
N ALA A 265 4.03 -7.26 2.23
CA ALA A 265 4.44 -7.06 0.83
C ALA A 265 4.84 -5.59 0.56
N GLY A 266 4.14 -4.64 1.17
CA GLY A 266 4.49 -3.22 1.08
C GLY A 266 5.81 -2.87 1.77
N ALA A 267 6.20 -3.60 2.81
CA ALA A 267 7.54 -3.49 3.42
C ALA A 267 8.63 -4.06 2.50
N LEU A 268 8.34 -5.16 1.81
CA LEU A 268 9.25 -5.83 0.90
C LEU A 268 9.45 -5.07 -0.43
N TYR A 269 8.35 -4.76 -1.11
CA TYR A 269 8.37 -4.19 -2.46
C TYR A 269 8.39 -2.66 -2.48
N GLY A 270 8.14 -2.02 -1.34
CA GLY A 270 8.08 -0.56 -1.25
C GLY A 270 6.90 0.05 -2.02
N VAL A 271 6.78 1.38 -1.94
CA VAL A 271 5.68 2.12 -2.59
C VAL A 271 5.68 1.99 -4.11
N GLN A 272 6.84 1.82 -4.72
CA GLN A 272 6.99 1.69 -6.17
C GLN A 272 6.59 0.31 -6.70
N GLY A 273 6.55 -0.72 -5.86
CA GLY A 273 6.07 -2.05 -6.21
C GLY A 273 4.54 -2.18 -6.20
N ILE A 274 3.83 -1.19 -5.67
CA ILE A 274 2.36 -1.17 -5.64
C ILE A 274 1.83 -0.71 -7.00
N PRO A 275 0.92 -1.45 -7.65
CA PRO A 275 0.33 -1.02 -8.90
C PRO A 275 -0.27 0.38 -8.83
N VAL A 276 0.11 1.23 -9.78
CA VAL A 276 -0.26 2.65 -9.79
C VAL A 276 -1.78 2.84 -9.89
N ARG A 277 -2.45 1.97 -10.64
CA ARG A 277 -3.91 1.95 -10.78
C ARG A 277 -4.65 1.68 -9.46
N TRP A 278 -4.00 1.01 -8.49
CA TRP A 278 -4.53 0.80 -7.14
C TRP A 278 -4.17 1.96 -6.21
N ALA A 279 -2.89 2.31 -6.14
CA ALA A 279 -2.39 3.35 -5.24
C ALA A 279 -3.01 4.74 -5.51
N THR A 280 -3.43 5.01 -6.75
CA THR A 280 -4.00 6.30 -7.15
C THR A 280 -5.37 6.56 -6.49
N TYR A 281 -6.19 5.53 -6.34
CA TYR A 281 -7.59 5.69 -5.94
C TYR A 281 -7.88 5.30 -4.50
N VAL A 282 -6.92 4.72 -3.77
CA VAL A 282 -7.12 4.39 -2.37
C VAL A 282 -7.43 5.63 -1.54
N HIS A 283 -8.53 5.56 -0.78
CA HIS A 283 -8.97 6.64 0.10
C HIS A 283 -9.91 6.11 1.20
N GLY A 284 -10.17 6.95 2.18
CA GLY A 284 -11.19 6.72 3.20
C GLY A 284 -11.19 7.82 4.24
N THR A 285 -12.16 7.81 5.12
CA THR A 285 -12.34 8.83 6.16
C THR A 285 -12.11 8.23 7.54
N VAL A 286 -11.37 8.94 8.37
CA VAL A 286 -11.16 8.58 9.78
C VAL A 286 -11.59 9.77 10.65
N THR A 287 -12.50 9.53 11.57
CA THR A 287 -12.86 10.54 12.57
C THR A 287 -11.80 10.57 13.65
N THR A 288 -11.22 11.74 13.86
CA THR A 288 -10.11 11.97 14.78
C THR A 288 -10.53 12.85 15.96
N PRO A 289 -9.87 12.72 17.15
CA PRO A 289 -10.23 13.49 18.33
C PRO A 289 -10.07 15.02 18.20
N HIS A 290 -9.24 15.47 17.25
CA HIS A 290 -8.86 16.89 17.15
C HIS A 290 -9.41 17.60 15.93
N ALA A 291 -9.61 16.87 14.82
CA ALA A 291 -10.00 17.46 13.54
C ALA A 291 -11.36 16.96 13.03
N GLY A 292 -12.04 16.07 13.77
CA GLY A 292 -13.25 15.41 13.27
C GLY A 292 -12.91 14.50 12.09
N ASP A 293 -13.73 14.53 11.05
CA ASP A 293 -13.55 13.70 9.87
C ASP A 293 -12.39 14.17 9.01
N VAL A 294 -11.39 13.31 8.84
CA VAL A 294 -10.21 13.53 8.01
C VAL A 294 -10.20 12.52 6.88
N VAL A 295 -10.14 13.00 5.65
CA VAL A 295 -9.99 12.15 4.46
C VAL A 295 -8.52 11.83 4.25
N TYR A 296 -8.20 10.55 4.20
CA TYR A 296 -6.85 10.06 3.87
C TYR A 296 -6.84 9.48 2.46
N ARG A 297 -5.82 9.83 1.69
CA ARG A 297 -5.51 9.30 0.37
C ARG A 297 -4.11 8.71 0.36
N GLY A 298 -3.70 8.10 -0.73
CA GLY A 298 -2.38 7.47 -0.83
C GLY A 298 -1.22 8.33 -0.33
N GLN A 299 -1.19 9.63 -0.70
CA GLN A 299 -0.14 10.56 -0.24
C GLN A 299 -0.22 10.86 1.26
N ASP A 300 -1.42 10.94 1.84
CA ASP A 300 -1.59 11.19 3.27
C ASP A 300 -1.09 10.00 4.10
N ILE A 301 -1.37 8.78 3.62
CA ILE A 301 -0.88 7.53 4.23
C ILE A 301 0.65 7.45 4.16
N ILE A 302 1.25 7.85 3.03
CA ILE A 302 2.72 7.95 2.91
C ILE A 302 3.28 8.99 3.86
N ASN A 303 2.64 10.15 3.99
CA ASN A 303 3.07 11.20 4.92
C ASN A 303 2.96 10.74 6.38
N SER A 304 1.90 10.00 6.75
CA SER A 304 1.80 9.40 8.09
C SER A 304 2.95 8.40 8.32
N ALA A 305 3.23 7.50 7.39
CA ALA A 305 4.37 6.59 7.51
C ALA A 305 5.71 7.33 7.68
N ARG A 306 5.91 8.43 6.94
CA ARG A 306 7.12 9.27 7.07
C ARG A 306 7.22 9.93 8.44
N ARG A 307 6.11 10.43 8.99
CA ARG A 307 6.11 11.04 10.33
C ARG A 307 6.42 9.99 11.41
N LEU A 308 5.85 8.78 11.29
CA LEU A 308 6.19 7.65 12.19
C LEU A 308 7.68 7.29 12.13
N LEU A 309 8.32 7.39 10.96
CA LEU A 309 9.77 7.23 10.79
C LEU A 309 10.60 8.43 11.27
N GLY A 310 9.97 9.53 11.72
CA GLY A 310 10.66 10.76 12.09
C GLY A 310 11.19 11.59 10.92
N LEU A 311 10.71 11.32 9.70
CA LEU A 311 11.18 11.99 8.47
C LEU A 311 10.38 13.27 8.12
N GLY A 312 9.33 13.58 8.88
CA GLY A 312 8.39 14.65 8.54
C GLY A 312 7.60 14.36 7.26
N ASN A 313 6.74 15.28 6.85
CA ASN A 313 6.03 15.16 5.59
C ASN A 313 6.99 15.20 4.40
N ALA A 314 6.57 14.60 3.28
CA ALA A 314 7.35 14.74 2.07
C ALA A 314 7.50 16.22 1.70
N PRO A 315 8.68 16.67 1.26
CA PRO A 315 8.88 18.08 0.95
C PRO A 315 7.92 18.50 -0.15
N ILE A 316 7.16 19.54 0.17
CA ILE A 316 6.30 20.24 -0.76
C ILE A 316 7.16 21.24 -1.51
N THR A 317 6.88 21.43 -2.69
CA THR A 317 7.48 21.94 -3.87
C THR A 317 8.10 23.30 -3.88
N PRO A 318 8.93 23.45 -4.88
CA PRO A 318 9.71 24.61 -5.22
C PRO A 318 8.87 25.79 -5.76
N PRO A 319 9.53 26.95 -5.95
CA PRO A 319 8.91 28.20 -6.32
C PRO A 319 8.12 28.11 -7.62
N GLU A 320 7.18 29.04 -7.78
CA GLU A 320 6.39 29.24 -9.00
C GLU A 320 7.25 29.12 -10.26
N ARG A 321 6.82 28.27 -11.19
CA ARG A 321 7.45 28.09 -12.48
C ARG A 321 6.48 28.50 -13.57
N PRO A 322 6.97 28.99 -14.73
CA PRO A 322 6.08 29.28 -15.85
C PRO A 322 5.28 28.03 -16.22
N VAL A 323 3.99 28.20 -16.44
CA VAL A 323 3.10 27.15 -16.95
C VAL A 323 3.64 26.66 -18.28
N GLN A 324 4.00 25.39 -18.35
CA GLN A 324 4.53 24.78 -19.57
C GLN A 324 3.94 23.40 -19.80
N ALA A 325 3.22 23.29 -20.92
CA ALA A 325 2.72 22.02 -21.47
C ALA A 325 2.83 22.10 -22.99
N LYS A 326 3.34 21.03 -23.62
CA LYS A 326 3.56 20.96 -25.06
C LYS A 326 3.20 19.59 -25.59
N LEU A 327 2.46 19.52 -26.70
CA LEU A 327 2.27 18.29 -27.44
C LEU A 327 3.63 17.86 -28.02
N VAL A 328 4.11 16.70 -27.58
CA VAL A 328 5.41 16.16 -28.02
C VAL A 328 5.27 14.99 -29.00
N HIS A 329 4.06 14.40 -29.08
CA HIS A 329 3.80 13.33 -30.04
C HIS A 329 2.37 13.41 -30.61
N PRO A 330 2.18 13.18 -31.94
CA PRO A 330 0.89 13.33 -32.61
C PRO A 330 -0.19 12.33 -32.14
N ALA A 331 0.20 11.24 -31.45
CA ALA A 331 -0.75 10.34 -30.79
C ALA A 331 -1.54 11.00 -29.63
N GLY A 332 -1.22 12.26 -29.29
CA GLY A 332 -1.91 13.00 -28.20
C GLY A 332 -1.13 12.99 -26.90
N VAL A 333 0.20 12.77 -26.94
CA VAL A 333 1.05 12.76 -25.73
C VAL A 333 1.73 14.11 -25.54
N TRP A 334 1.61 14.64 -24.31
CA TRP A 334 2.10 15.95 -23.89
C TRP A 334 3.17 15.82 -22.81
N ALA A 335 4.21 16.62 -22.93
CA ALA A 335 5.17 16.85 -21.85
C ALA A 335 4.78 18.10 -21.06
N SER A 336 4.96 18.08 -19.73
CA SER A 336 4.58 19.21 -18.90
C SER A 336 5.38 19.29 -17.60
N ASN A 337 5.40 20.48 -16.99
CA ASN A 337 5.65 20.65 -15.56
C ASN A 337 4.33 20.57 -14.76
N LEU A 338 4.41 20.60 -13.44
CA LEU A 338 3.23 20.47 -12.57
C LEU A 338 2.17 21.56 -12.84
N ASP A 339 2.60 22.80 -13.05
CA ASP A 339 1.69 23.93 -13.28
C ASP A 339 1.04 23.86 -14.67
N GLY A 340 1.77 23.39 -15.68
CA GLY A 340 1.25 23.12 -17.01
C GLY A 340 0.23 21.99 -17.03
N ALA A 341 0.52 20.88 -16.32
CA ALA A 341 -0.42 19.78 -16.19
C ALA A 341 -1.72 20.17 -15.46
N ALA A 342 -1.64 21.09 -14.49
CA ALA A 342 -2.82 21.59 -13.80
C ALA A 342 -3.70 22.53 -14.68
N ALA A 343 -3.19 22.96 -15.82
CA ALA A 343 -3.88 23.84 -16.75
C ALA A 343 -4.49 23.13 -17.97
N VAL A 344 -4.26 21.80 -18.14
CA VAL A 344 -4.87 21.05 -19.24
C VAL A 344 -6.36 20.79 -19.01
N PRO A 345 -7.16 20.55 -20.06
CA PRO A 345 -8.57 20.17 -19.92
C PRO A 345 -8.78 18.92 -19.04
N GLU A 346 -9.93 18.86 -18.35
CA GLU A 346 -10.27 17.76 -17.42
C GLU A 346 -10.47 16.38 -18.12
N ASP A 347 -10.64 16.35 -19.43
CA ASP A 347 -10.75 15.11 -20.20
C ASP A 347 -9.40 14.48 -20.55
N PHE A 348 -8.29 15.17 -20.25
CA PHE A 348 -6.96 14.59 -20.41
C PHE A 348 -6.69 13.46 -19.39
N GLY A 349 -5.90 12.49 -19.77
CA GLY A 349 -5.24 11.59 -18.84
C GLY A 349 -4.02 12.29 -18.21
N VAL A 350 -3.90 12.26 -16.89
CA VAL A 350 -2.78 12.89 -16.17
C VAL A 350 -1.91 11.80 -15.54
N VAL A 351 -0.64 11.74 -15.94
CA VAL A 351 0.37 10.87 -15.33
C VAL A 351 1.34 11.73 -14.52
N SER A 352 1.21 11.66 -13.21
CA SER A 352 1.96 12.47 -12.25
C SER A 352 3.14 11.69 -11.69
N LEU A 353 4.36 12.16 -11.92
CA LEU A 353 5.62 11.55 -11.47
C LEU A 353 6.21 12.25 -10.23
N CYS A 354 5.38 12.99 -9.52
CA CYS A 354 5.77 13.77 -8.34
C CYS A 354 4.57 13.95 -7.41
N ILE A 355 4.81 14.46 -6.21
CA ILE A 355 3.75 14.88 -5.29
C ILE A 355 3.01 16.08 -5.92
N THR A 356 1.69 16.02 -5.93
CA THR A 356 0.84 16.96 -6.67
C THR A 356 0.10 17.98 -5.81
N GLU A 357 0.25 17.94 -4.49
CA GLU A 357 -0.35 18.90 -3.54
C GLU A 357 -1.85 19.13 -3.80
N ASP A 358 -2.64 18.11 -3.80
CA ASP A 358 -4.09 18.20 -3.99
C ASP A 358 -4.57 18.70 -5.38
N ARG A 359 -3.68 19.07 -6.30
CA ARG A 359 -4.07 19.63 -7.61
C ARG A 359 -4.93 18.72 -8.47
N PHE A 360 -4.79 17.39 -8.30
CA PHE A 360 -5.54 16.41 -9.11
C PHE A 360 -6.44 15.50 -8.27
N LEU A 361 -6.78 15.85 -7.03
CA LEU A 361 -7.55 14.99 -6.12
C LEU A 361 -8.87 14.50 -6.70
N ASN A 362 -9.56 15.37 -7.41
CA ASN A 362 -10.85 15.07 -8.01
C ASN A 362 -10.77 14.79 -9.52
N HIS A 363 -9.56 14.73 -10.09
CA HIS A 363 -9.39 14.48 -11.51
C HIS A 363 -9.71 13.01 -11.81
N PRO A 364 -10.71 12.72 -12.67
CA PRO A 364 -11.21 11.35 -12.88
C PRO A 364 -10.21 10.45 -13.63
N HIS A 365 -9.32 11.05 -14.42
CA HIS A 365 -8.39 10.35 -15.34
C HIS A 365 -6.96 10.63 -14.94
N ARG A 366 -6.52 10.07 -13.81
CA ARG A 366 -5.17 10.29 -13.28
C ARG A 366 -4.46 9.00 -12.92
N ARG A 367 -3.13 9.07 -12.88
CA ARG A 367 -2.24 8.07 -12.26
C ARG A 367 -1.16 8.79 -11.47
N GLN A 368 -0.98 8.35 -10.22
CA GLN A 368 0.05 8.88 -9.32
C GLN A 368 1.19 7.88 -9.21
N VAL A 369 2.30 8.18 -9.84
CA VAL A 369 3.53 7.37 -9.80
C VAL A 369 4.51 7.97 -8.79
N TYR A 370 4.97 7.16 -7.86
CA TYR A 370 5.95 7.59 -6.86
C TYR A 370 7.37 7.33 -7.36
N MET A 371 8.01 8.37 -7.87
CA MET A 371 9.36 8.33 -8.43
C MET A 371 10.22 9.47 -7.87
N ARG A 372 11.46 9.18 -7.50
CA ARG A 372 12.42 10.18 -7.06
C ARG A 372 13.34 10.57 -8.20
N ASP A 373 13.65 11.85 -8.29
CA ASP A 373 14.66 12.40 -9.19
C ASP A 373 16.02 12.34 -8.51
N SER A 374 16.64 11.17 -8.51
CA SER A 374 17.90 10.94 -7.80
C SER A 374 18.63 9.71 -8.34
N GLU A 375 19.96 9.74 -8.23
CA GLU A 375 20.86 8.63 -8.53
C GLU A 375 20.73 7.49 -7.51
N GLY A 376 21.18 6.30 -7.94
CA GLY A 376 21.31 5.11 -7.11
C GLY A 376 19.99 4.43 -6.79
N ASP A 377 20.00 3.69 -5.70
CA ASP A 377 18.95 2.76 -5.23
C ASP A 377 17.78 3.44 -4.51
N ARG A 378 17.60 4.74 -4.67
CA ARG A 378 16.44 5.47 -4.13
C ARG A 378 15.13 5.21 -4.90
N ASN A 379 15.20 4.48 -5.99
CA ASN A 379 14.09 3.98 -6.78
C ASN A 379 14.22 2.45 -6.95
N PRO A 380 14.00 1.64 -5.91
CA PRO A 380 14.30 0.21 -5.92
C PRO A 380 13.49 -0.60 -6.95
N ASN A 381 12.37 -0.06 -7.43
CA ASN A 381 11.51 -0.68 -8.44
C ASN A 381 11.30 0.25 -9.66
N LEU A 382 12.37 0.86 -10.13
CA LEU A 382 12.30 1.86 -11.19
C LEU A 382 11.74 1.31 -12.51
N PHE A 383 12.13 0.09 -12.89
CA PHE A 383 11.59 -0.59 -14.06
C PHE A 383 10.07 -0.77 -13.98
N PHE A 384 9.57 -1.25 -12.85
CA PHE A 384 8.14 -1.41 -12.63
C PHE A 384 7.40 -0.06 -12.69
N ALA A 385 7.95 0.99 -12.06
CA ALA A 385 7.38 2.33 -12.11
C ALA A 385 7.33 2.90 -13.53
N LEU A 386 8.35 2.65 -14.36
CA LEU A 386 8.35 3.01 -15.78
C LEU A 386 7.28 2.24 -16.54
N LYS A 387 7.21 0.91 -16.37
CA LYS A 387 6.22 0.04 -17.00
C LYS A 387 4.79 0.49 -16.69
N GLU A 388 4.44 0.68 -15.43
CA GLU A 388 3.12 1.17 -15.00
C GLU A 388 2.81 2.56 -15.59
N SER A 389 3.83 3.43 -15.74
CA SER A 389 3.66 4.75 -16.37
C SER A 389 3.35 4.63 -17.86
N VAL A 390 4.06 3.77 -18.58
CA VAL A 390 3.85 3.51 -20.01
C VAL A 390 2.48 2.86 -20.26
N GLU A 391 2.12 1.89 -19.45
CA GLU A 391 0.79 1.25 -19.49
C GLU A 391 -0.32 2.26 -19.23
N ALA A 392 -0.15 3.17 -18.27
CA ALA A 392 -1.12 4.23 -17.98
C ALA A 392 -1.29 5.20 -19.17
N ILE A 393 -0.20 5.59 -19.82
CA ILE A 393 -0.26 6.43 -21.03
C ILE A 393 -1.05 5.70 -22.13
N ASN A 394 -0.72 4.44 -22.41
CA ASN A 394 -1.38 3.65 -23.44
C ASN A 394 -2.87 3.43 -23.13
N ALA A 395 -3.24 3.20 -21.86
CA ALA A 395 -4.64 3.04 -21.46
C ALA A 395 -5.45 4.31 -21.72
N PHE A 396 -4.94 5.48 -21.36
CA PHE A 396 -5.64 6.74 -21.62
C PHE A 396 -5.74 7.03 -23.13
N LEU A 397 -4.71 6.74 -23.91
CA LEU A 397 -4.76 6.87 -25.36
C LEU A 397 -5.80 5.91 -25.98
N ALA A 398 -5.90 4.68 -25.50
CA ALA A 398 -6.90 3.70 -25.93
C ALA A 398 -8.34 4.14 -25.57
N GLU A 399 -8.53 4.93 -24.51
CA GLU A 399 -9.80 5.58 -24.18
C GLU A 399 -10.11 6.81 -25.08
N GLY A 400 -9.23 7.14 -26.04
CA GLY A 400 -9.37 8.29 -26.92
C GLY A 400 -9.01 9.62 -26.28
N ARG A 401 -8.26 9.63 -25.16
CA ARG A 401 -7.84 10.83 -24.45
C ARG A 401 -6.48 11.32 -24.91
N GLN A 402 -6.25 12.60 -24.80
CA GLN A 402 -4.90 13.14 -24.77
C GLN A 402 -4.29 12.89 -23.38
N VAL A 403 -2.97 12.72 -23.32
CA VAL A 403 -2.27 12.36 -22.07
C VAL A 403 -1.18 13.38 -21.78
N VAL A 404 -1.19 13.94 -20.58
CA VAL A 404 -0.11 14.79 -20.09
C VAL A 404 0.73 14.05 -19.06
N VAL A 405 2.04 14.00 -19.30
CA VAL A 405 3.02 13.43 -18.38
C VAL A 405 3.83 14.55 -17.75
N HIS A 406 3.91 14.57 -16.42
CA HIS A 406 4.59 15.65 -15.72
C HIS A 406 5.34 15.19 -14.46
N CYS A 407 6.38 15.93 -14.11
CA CYS A 407 6.94 15.98 -12.76
C CYS A 407 6.90 17.42 -12.26
N HIS A 408 7.58 17.79 -11.17
CA HIS A 408 7.58 19.17 -10.70
C HIS A 408 8.08 20.14 -11.77
N GLY A 409 9.27 19.89 -12.31
CA GLY A 409 9.92 20.78 -13.27
C GLY A 409 9.68 20.43 -14.73
N GLY A 410 9.07 19.29 -15.04
CA GLY A 410 8.93 18.83 -16.41
C GLY A 410 10.23 18.36 -17.08
N ARG A 411 11.29 18.11 -16.31
CA ARG A 411 12.65 17.91 -16.84
C ARG A 411 13.03 16.44 -16.92
N SER A 412 13.67 15.90 -15.89
CA SER A 412 14.30 14.57 -15.86
C SER A 412 13.28 13.41 -15.84
N ARG A 413 12.41 13.32 -14.81
CA ARG A 413 11.42 12.22 -14.68
C ARG A 413 10.39 12.22 -15.81
N THR A 414 9.90 13.40 -16.21
CA THR A 414 9.00 13.54 -17.36
C THR A 414 9.62 12.99 -18.62
N ALA A 415 10.87 13.38 -18.90
CA ALA A 415 11.59 12.90 -20.07
C ALA A 415 11.93 11.41 -19.99
N PHE A 416 12.26 10.89 -18.81
CA PHE A 416 12.51 9.46 -18.60
C PHE A 416 11.31 8.61 -19.02
N VAL A 417 10.12 8.92 -18.49
CA VAL A 417 8.90 8.18 -18.81
C VAL A 417 8.48 8.36 -20.27
N LEU A 418 8.61 9.57 -20.81
CA LEU A 418 8.25 9.83 -22.21
C LEU A 418 9.19 9.12 -23.18
N LYS A 419 10.49 9.04 -22.89
CA LYS A 419 11.43 8.25 -23.68
C LYS A 419 11.08 6.77 -23.64
N GLY A 420 10.82 6.22 -22.45
CA GLY A 420 10.42 4.83 -22.30
C GLY A 420 9.12 4.51 -23.06
N TRP A 421 8.13 5.41 -23.00
CA TRP A 421 6.91 5.29 -23.79
C TRP A 421 7.19 5.36 -25.30
N PHE A 422 8.01 6.28 -25.77
CA PHE A 422 8.34 6.44 -27.18
C PHE A 422 9.09 5.23 -27.74
N MET A 423 10.04 4.68 -26.97
CA MET A 423 10.74 3.43 -27.32
C MET A 423 9.74 2.29 -27.51
N HIS A 424 8.80 2.13 -26.59
CA HIS A 424 7.77 1.09 -26.66
C HIS A 424 6.78 1.33 -27.80
N HIS A 425 6.34 2.56 -28.03
CA HIS A 425 5.32 2.93 -29.02
C HIS A 425 5.83 2.84 -30.44
N GLU A 426 7.07 3.32 -30.70
CA GLU A 426 7.67 3.37 -32.02
C GLU A 426 8.60 2.16 -32.33
N GLY A 427 8.90 1.32 -31.33
CA GLY A 427 9.82 0.20 -31.45
C GLY A 427 11.26 0.64 -31.75
N VAL A 428 11.72 1.68 -31.09
CA VAL A 428 13.04 2.31 -31.33
C VAL A 428 13.95 2.19 -30.11
N LEU A 429 15.25 2.32 -30.33
CA LEU A 429 16.25 2.32 -29.25
C LEU A 429 16.31 3.65 -28.51
N HIS A 430 16.95 3.65 -27.34
CA HIS A 430 17.05 4.82 -26.45
C HIS A 430 17.71 6.04 -27.12
N ASP A 431 18.73 5.88 -27.96
CA ASP A 431 19.36 6.98 -28.67
C ASP A 431 18.37 7.78 -29.53
N GLN A 432 17.45 7.08 -30.22
CA GLN A 432 16.42 7.72 -31.04
C GLN A 432 15.39 8.42 -30.16
N ALA A 433 15.01 7.82 -29.04
CA ALA A 433 14.11 8.42 -28.06
C ALA A 433 14.75 9.65 -27.38
N HIS A 434 16.06 9.60 -27.12
CA HIS A 434 16.83 10.72 -26.59
C HIS A 434 16.85 11.90 -27.57
N GLN A 435 17.12 11.63 -28.84
CA GLN A 435 17.09 12.66 -29.90
C GLN A 435 15.70 13.24 -30.06
N TRP A 436 14.65 12.40 -30.12
CA TRP A 436 13.26 12.86 -30.19
C TRP A 436 12.91 13.80 -29.03
N MET A 437 13.27 13.43 -27.79
CA MET A 437 12.98 14.24 -26.61
C MET A 437 13.73 15.58 -26.64
N THR A 438 14.98 15.57 -27.10
CA THR A 438 15.82 16.78 -27.29
C THR A 438 15.19 17.75 -28.29
N ASP A 439 14.65 17.24 -29.39
CA ASP A 439 14.07 18.06 -30.46
C ASP A 439 12.67 18.58 -30.14
N THR A 440 11.93 17.92 -29.24
CA THR A 440 10.52 18.20 -29.03
C THR A 440 10.20 18.91 -27.72
N TRP A 441 11.03 18.73 -26.65
CA TRP A 441 10.75 19.26 -25.32
C TRP A 441 11.83 20.20 -24.79
N ASP A 442 11.53 21.49 -24.73
CA ASP A 442 12.47 22.56 -24.40
C ASP A 442 12.98 22.55 -22.95
N LEU A 443 12.31 21.84 -22.03
CA LEU A 443 12.73 21.70 -20.63
C LEU A 443 13.53 20.41 -20.37
N TYR A 444 13.79 19.62 -21.40
CA TYR A 444 14.51 18.37 -21.24
C TYR A 444 15.91 18.58 -20.66
N GLU A 445 16.21 17.86 -19.61
CA GLU A 445 17.54 17.84 -18.97
C GLU A 445 17.90 16.40 -18.55
N THR A 446 19.20 16.07 -18.66
CA THR A 446 19.76 14.72 -18.47
C THR A 446 20.73 14.71 -17.29
N TRP A 447 20.21 14.77 -16.08
CA TRP A 447 21.10 14.73 -14.89
C TRP A 447 21.04 13.44 -14.07
N THR A 448 20.14 12.50 -14.38
CA THR A 448 19.99 11.25 -13.64
C THR A 448 20.48 10.09 -14.48
N GLN A 449 21.72 9.65 -14.25
CA GLN A 449 22.35 8.56 -15.03
C GLN A 449 21.58 7.24 -14.86
N THR A 450 21.08 6.94 -13.66
CA THR A 450 20.28 5.74 -13.40
C THR A 450 19.08 5.60 -14.36
N PHE A 451 18.48 6.71 -14.81
CA PHE A 451 17.39 6.69 -15.78
C PHE A 451 17.87 6.30 -17.18
N PHE A 452 19.07 6.73 -17.56
CA PHE A 452 19.69 6.36 -18.83
C PHE A 452 20.05 4.88 -18.83
N ASP A 453 20.74 4.42 -17.79
CA ASP A 453 21.20 3.04 -17.68
C ASP A 453 20.03 2.04 -17.75
N LEU A 454 18.89 2.38 -17.15
CA LEU A 454 17.71 1.54 -17.23
C LEU A 454 17.11 1.52 -18.64
N LEU A 455 17.04 2.66 -19.33
CA LEU A 455 16.51 2.72 -20.68
C LEU A 455 17.42 2.03 -21.69
N ASP A 456 18.75 2.14 -21.52
CA ASP A 456 19.74 1.52 -22.41
C ASP A 456 19.80 -0.01 -22.28
N ASN A 457 19.59 -0.52 -21.05
CA ASN A 457 19.75 -1.94 -20.75
C ASN A 457 18.39 -2.64 -20.61
N GLU A 458 17.80 -2.58 -19.42
CA GLU A 458 16.62 -3.39 -19.07
C GLU A 458 15.36 -3.04 -19.90
N TRP A 459 15.13 -1.74 -20.18
CA TRP A 459 13.96 -1.32 -20.95
C TRP A 459 14.14 -1.54 -22.44
N GLY A 460 15.35 -1.39 -22.97
CA GLY A 460 15.70 -1.72 -24.35
C GLY A 460 15.42 -3.18 -24.66
N ASP A 461 15.92 -4.09 -23.82
CA ASP A 461 15.69 -5.55 -23.95
C ASP A 461 14.17 -5.87 -23.88
N HIS A 462 13.44 -5.25 -22.96
CA HIS A 462 12.00 -5.43 -22.84
C HIS A 462 11.21 -4.98 -24.08
N VAL A 463 11.62 -3.89 -24.71
CA VAL A 463 11.00 -3.40 -25.96
C VAL A 463 11.30 -4.35 -27.13
N GLU A 464 12.51 -4.88 -27.23
CA GLU A 464 12.90 -5.85 -28.25
C GLU A 464 12.09 -7.16 -28.13
N ASP A 465 11.89 -7.65 -26.91
CA ASP A 465 11.07 -8.86 -26.65
C ASP A 465 9.61 -8.69 -27.11
N ILE A 466 9.00 -7.53 -26.85
CA ILE A 466 7.64 -7.23 -27.24
C ILE A 466 7.50 -7.06 -28.77
N THR A 467 8.46 -6.41 -29.40
CA THR A 467 8.43 -6.14 -30.84
C THR A 467 8.91 -7.33 -31.68
N GLY A 468 9.87 -8.11 -31.17
CA GLY A 468 10.39 -9.33 -31.83
C GLY A 468 9.42 -10.51 -31.85
N GLY A 469 8.42 -10.55 -30.94
CA GLY A 469 7.38 -11.58 -30.91
C GLY A 469 6.25 -11.37 -31.93
N ALA A 470 6.28 -10.31 -32.72
CA ALA A 470 5.26 -9.96 -33.72
C ALA A 470 5.69 -10.26 -35.17
N GLN A 471 6.77 -11.03 -35.39
CA GLN A 471 7.21 -11.49 -36.72
C GLN A 471 6.78 -12.92 -37.01
#